data_3858c34753ce92f74ee45ded39128c33
#
_entry.id   3858c34753ce92f74ee45ded39128c33
#
_cell.length_a   1.000
_cell.length_b   1.000
_cell.length_c   1.000
_cell.angle_alpha   90.00
_cell.angle_beta   90.00
_cell.angle_gamma   90.00
#
_symmetry.space_group_name_H-M   'P 1'
#
loop_
_entity.id
_entity.type
_entity.pdbx_description
1 polymer ?
#
loop_
_entity_poly.entity_id
_entity_poly.type
_entity_poly.pdbx_seq_one_letter_code
_entity_poly.pdbx_strand_id
1 'polypeptide(L)' 'MNYRMTKKDAVQQFRWDWSDFLKSNPSWRGDSIAKREAFNNFVDMLNKDGMVTDYQAYNWSNPF' A
#
# COMPACT_ATOMS: atom_id res chain seq x y z
N MET A 1 2.32 -20.84 -8.56
CA MET A 1 3.52 -20.25 -7.95
C MET A 1 3.13 -19.35 -6.80
N ASN A 2 3.70 -19.60 -5.62
CA ASN A 2 3.29 -18.91 -4.41
C ASN A 2 4.17 -17.70 -4.13
N TYR A 3 4.10 -16.72 -5.02
CA TYR A 3 4.81 -15.47 -4.78
C TYR A 3 4.05 -14.65 -3.75
N ARG A 4 4.76 -14.19 -2.74
CA ARG A 4 4.23 -13.29 -1.73
C ARG A 4 5.08 -12.03 -1.68
N MET A 5 4.43 -10.89 -1.64
CA MET A 5 5.15 -9.64 -1.52
C MET A 5 5.70 -9.47 -0.11
N THR A 6 6.92 -8.97 -0.02
CA THR A 6 7.47 -8.53 1.26
C THR A 6 6.92 -7.14 1.58
N LYS A 7 7.04 -6.73 2.84
CA LYS A 7 6.64 -5.37 3.23
C LYS A 7 7.39 -4.33 2.40
N LYS A 8 8.69 -4.54 2.20
CA LYS A 8 9.51 -3.63 1.41
C LYS A 8 8.95 -3.47 -0.01
N ASP A 9 8.62 -4.57 -0.66
CA ASP A 9 8.07 -4.56 -2.01
C ASP A 9 6.71 -3.84 -2.04
N ALA A 10 5.85 -4.13 -1.07
CA ALA A 10 4.54 -3.53 -1.00
C ALA A 10 4.63 -2.01 -0.79
N VAL A 11 5.49 -1.56 0.11
CA VAL A 11 5.68 -0.14 0.38
C VAL A 11 6.21 0.57 -0.86
N GLN A 12 7.18 -0.04 -1.55
CA GLN A 12 7.75 0.57 -2.76
C GLN A 12 6.72 0.66 -3.88
N GLN A 13 5.96 -0.40 -4.10
CA GLN A 13 4.90 -0.41 -5.10
C GLN A 13 3.85 0.66 -4.78
N PHE A 14 3.46 0.77 -3.52
CA PHE A 14 2.51 1.78 -3.10
C PHE A 14 3.03 3.20 -3.35
N ARG A 15 4.31 3.44 -3.08
CA ARG A 15 4.91 4.76 -3.31
C ARG A 15 4.83 5.16 -4.77
N TRP A 16 5.09 4.22 -5.67
CA TRP A 16 4.97 4.47 -7.11
C TRP A 16 3.52 4.77 -7.49
N ASP A 17 2.59 3.95 -7.02
CA ASP A 17 1.16 4.14 -7.32
C ASP A 17 0.66 5.47 -6.77
N TRP A 18 1.07 5.82 -5.55
CA TRP A 18 0.69 7.09 -4.94
C TRP A 18 1.28 8.28 -5.70
N SER A 19 2.52 8.17 -6.14
CA SER A 19 3.16 9.22 -6.95
C SER A 19 2.39 9.45 -8.25
N ASP A 20 1.98 8.38 -8.93
CA ASP A 20 1.19 8.48 -10.14
C ASP A 20 -0.18 9.11 -9.87
N PHE A 21 -0.80 8.71 -8.77
CA PHE A 21 -2.08 9.29 -8.36
C PHE A 21 -1.95 10.80 -8.15
N LEU A 22 -0.87 11.24 -7.51
CA LEU A 22 -0.65 12.66 -7.23
C LEU A 22 -0.42 13.48 -8.48
N LYS A 23 0.10 12.88 -9.54
CA LYS A 23 0.26 13.59 -10.83
C LYS A 23 -1.07 14.02 -11.40
N SER A 24 -2.09 13.18 -11.24
CA SER A 24 -3.45 13.46 -11.69
C SER A 24 -4.29 14.22 -10.66
N ASN A 25 -3.86 14.15 -9.38
CA ASN A 25 -4.62 14.71 -8.27
C ASN A 25 -3.70 15.49 -7.32
N PRO A 26 -3.11 16.61 -7.77
CA PRO A 26 -2.10 17.31 -6.98
C PRO A 26 -2.63 17.91 -5.68
N SER A 27 -3.94 18.11 -5.54
CA SER A 27 -4.54 18.61 -4.31
C SER A 27 -4.39 17.65 -3.13
N TRP A 28 -4.13 16.37 -3.39
CA TRP A 28 -3.92 15.37 -2.35
C TRP A 28 -2.49 15.34 -1.83
N ARG A 29 -1.61 16.11 -2.43
CA ARG A 29 -0.22 16.19 -1.99
C ARG A 29 -0.19 16.83 -0.58
N GLY A 30 0.49 16.17 0.34
CA GLY A 30 0.56 16.62 1.72
C GLY A 30 -0.55 16.08 2.63
N ASP A 31 -1.53 15.35 2.07
CA ASP A 31 -2.56 14.72 2.88
C ASP A 31 -2.05 13.37 3.40
N SER A 32 -1.39 13.40 4.56
CA SER A 32 -0.80 12.21 5.15
C SER A 32 -1.86 11.23 5.65
N ILE A 33 -3.03 11.72 6.06
CA ILE A 33 -4.12 10.86 6.52
C ILE A 33 -4.66 10.04 5.37
N ALA A 34 -4.92 10.68 4.23
CA ALA A 34 -5.39 10.00 3.04
C ALA A 34 -4.36 8.97 2.55
N LYS A 35 -3.08 9.30 2.62
CA LYS A 35 -2.00 8.39 2.23
C LYS A 35 -1.97 7.15 3.12
N ARG A 36 -2.14 7.30 4.43
CA ARG A 36 -2.19 6.18 5.37
C ARG A 36 -3.37 5.27 5.08
N GLU A 37 -4.54 5.83 4.86
CA GLU A 37 -5.73 5.06 4.55
C GLU A 37 -5.59 4.34 3.21
N ALA A 38 -5.00 5.01 2.22
CA ALA A 38 -4.76 4.39 0.93
C ALA A 38 -3.82 3.21 1.05
N PHE A 39 -2.78 3.30 1.89
CA PHE A 39 -1.87 2.18 2.11
C PHE A 39 -2.59 1.00 2.78
N ASN A 40 -3.42 1.27 3.78
CA ASN A 40 -4.20 0.22 4.43
C ASN A 40 -5.10 -0.51 3.44
N ASN A 41 -5.77 0.25 2.57
CA ASN A 41 -6.61 -0.33 1.52
C ASN A 41 -5.80 -1.13 0.51
N PHE A 42 -4.60 -0.67 0.19
CA PHE A 42 -3.70 -1.36 -0.71
C PHE A 42 -3.28 -2.72 -0.14
N VAL A 43 -2.92 -2.77 1.14
CA VAL A 43 -2.55 -4.02 1.80
C VAL A 43 -3.75 -4.97 1.85
N ASP A 44 -4.94 -4.46 2.13
CA ASP A 44 -6.16 -5.27 2.14
C ASP A 44 -6.41 -5.89 0.76
N MET A 45 -6.23 -5.11 -0.29
CA MET A 45 -6.38 -5.59 -1.66
C MET A 45 -5.37 -6.69 -1.97
N LEU A 46 -4.11 -6.50 -1.57
CA LEU A 46 -3.08 -7.52 -1.75
C LEU A 46 -3.43 -8.82 -1.01
N ASN A 47 -4.01 -8.69 0.17
CA ASN A 47 -4.46 -9.86 0.94
C ASN A 47 -5.58 -10.60 0.20
N LYS A 48 -6.55 -9.89 -0.33
CA LYS A 48 -7.64 -10.49 -1.10
C LYS A 48 -7.14 -11.20 -2.35
N ASP A 49 -6.10 -10.66 -2.99
CA ASP A 49 -5.51 -11.24 -4.19
C ASP A 49 -4.52 -12.37 -3.88
N GLY A 50 -4.29 -12.65 -2.59
CA GLY A 50 -3.37 -13.70 -2.19
C GLY A 50 -1.91 -13.33 -2.27
N MET A 51 -1.58 -12.07 -2.51
CA MET A 51 -0.20 -11.59 -2.60
C MET A 51 0.47 -11.48 -1.24
N VAL A 52 -0.32 -11.29 -0.19
CA VAL A 52 0.14 -11.29 1.20
C VAL A 52 -0.80 -12.13 2.04
N THR A 53 -0.27 -12.72 3.10
CA THR A 53 -1.08 -13.53 4.02
C THR A 53 -1.81 -12.63 5.02
N ASP A 54 -2.81 -13.20 5.70
CA ASP A 54 -3.50 -12.52 6.80
C ASP A 54 -2.51 -12.10 7.88
N TYR A 55 -1.56 -12.96 8.18
CA TYR A 55 -0.52 -12.65 9.17
C TYR A 55 0.28 -11.42 8.76
N GLN A 56 0.70 -11.35 7.50
CA GLN A 56 1.44 -10.19 6.98
C GLN A 56 0.59 -8.92 7.06
N ALA A 57 -0.68 -9.01 6.62
CA ALA A 57 -1.58 -7.85 6.61
C ALA A 57 -1.79 -7.29 8.03
N TYR A 58 -1.90 -8.18 9.02
CA TYR A 58 -2.11 -7.77 10.41
C TYR A 58 -0.86 -7.21 11.08
N ASN A 59 0.31 -7.74 10.71
CA ASN A 59 1.55 -7.44 11.45
C ASN A 59 2.39 -6.35 10.82
N TRP A 60 2.08 -5.91 9.63
CA TRP A 60 2.80 -4.80 9.01
C TRP A 60 2.37 -3.48 9.63
N SER A 61 3.36 -2.74 10.14
CA SER A 61 3.11 -1.37 10.58
C SER A 61 2.94 -0.47 9.37
N ASN A 62 2.01 0.46 9.45
CA ASN A 62 1.83 1.45 8.40
C ASN A 62 2.97 2.48 8.49
N PRO A 63 3.84 2.62 7.48
CA PRO A 63 4.98 3.55 7.53
C PRO A 63 4.59 5.00 7.24
N PHE A 64 3.35 5.24 6.91
CA PHE A 64 2.84 6.56 6.58
C PHE A 64 1.90 7.07 7.66
#